data_194c25af77c16084290a1031e5c98e21
#
_entry.id   194c25af77c16084290a1031e5c98e21
#
_cell.length_a   1.000
_cell.length_b   1.000
_cell.length_c   1.000
_cell.angle_alpha   90.00
_cell.angle_beta   90.00
_cell.angle_gamma   90.00
#
_symmetry.space_group_name_H-M   'P 1'
#
loop_
_entity.id
_entity.type
_entity.pdbx_description
1 polymer ?
#
loop_
_entity_poly.entity_id
_entity_poly.type
_entity_poly.pdbx_seq_one_letter_code
_entity_poly.pdbx_strand_id
1 'polypeptide(L)'
;MKLILEKLFDLQANNTNIKQEFLAGFTTFITMAYIIFVNPQMMAASGMDYGASFVGTCIAAAIACFAMGFYSNWPVGLAPGMGLNAFFTYTVVGEMGYTWEVALGAVFLAGILFVIISITPLRQWMLNSIPMNLRIAMGAGVGLFVGFIGLKTGGIIVQNDATFLSMGNFKNVETLLAAIGFLIILVLAIRKVTGAIIIGVLTITISGLLLGLINFNGFISAPPDLMPTLMKLDIAGAFDVAMISIIISFLFVNLFDTAGTLLGVASRANLIDSSGSIKNLDKALKADSTASVAGSFFGCSPVTSYVESSAGVEAGGRTGLTAITVGAFFLIAIFFSPLASMVPSYATAGALVYVAILMLGGMEKLDWSDNTELLPALIMIIMIPLTFSIANGIAIGFISYVVLKFAAGKKSDISFGAWFLFLIFLLKFIVLD
;
A
#
# COMPACT_ATOMS: atom_id res chain seq x y z
N MET A 1 22.51 -19.79 18.92
CA MET A 1 21.80 -18.93 17.97
C MET A 1 21.52 -19.63 16.64
N LYS A 2 22.51 -20.17 15.91
CA LYS A 2 22.32 -20.87 14.61
C LYS A 2 21.29 -22.01 14.67
N LEU A 3 21.40 -22.91 15.66
CA LEU A 3 20.48 -24.03 15.87
C LEU A 3 19.05 -23.58 16.22
N ILE A 4 18.89 -22.45 16.92
CA ILE A 4 17.57 -21.91 17.28
C ILE A 4 16.86 -21.38 16.04
N LEU A 5 17.56 -20.57 15.20
CA LEU A 5 17.04 -20.05 13.95
C LEU A 5 16.68 -21.17 12.98
N GLU A 6 17.51 -22.23 12.92
CA GLU A 6 17.26 -23.42 12.10
C GLU A 6 15.92 -24.09 12.47
N LYS A 7 15.71 -24.34 13.77
CA LYS A 7 14.46 -24.93 14.25
C LYS A 7 13.23 -24.03 14.12
N LEU A 8 13.42 -22.71 14.25
CA LEU A 8 12.31 -21.76 14.23
C LEU A 8 11.76 -21.53 12.82
N PHE A 9 12.66 -21.57 11.81
CA PHE A 9 12.31 -21.23 10.43
C PHE A 9 12.39 -22.40 9.47
N ASP A 10 12.79 -23.60 9.92
CA ASP A 10 12.95 -24.79 9.08
C ASP A 10 13.83 -24.53 7.84
N LEU A 11 15.00 -23.87 8.03
CA LEU A 11 15.81 -23.35 6.93
C LEU A 11 16.24 -24.48 5.97
N GLN A 12 16.70 -25.62 6.49
CA GLN A 12 17.12 -26.77 5.67
C GLN A 12 15.95 -27.36 4.89
N ALA A 13 14.79 -27.50 5.52
CA ALA A 13 13.58 -28.02 4.88
C ALA A 13 13.08 -27.09 3.72
N ASN A 14 13.39 -25.80 3.80
CA ASN A 14 13.08 -24.83 2.76
C ASN A 14 14.26 -24.56 1.81
N ASN A 15 15.32 -25.39 1.81
CA ASN A 15 16.50 -25.29 0.96
C ASN A 15 17.18 -23.91 1.01
N THR A 16 17.29 -23.30 2.20
CA THR A 16 17.90 -22.00 2.42
C THR A 16 18.85 -22.02 3.63
N ASN A 17 19.50 -20.92 3.91
CA ASN A 17 20.38 -20.71 5.05
C ASN A 17 20.32 -19.27 5.56
N ILE A 18 20.87 -19.02 6.77
CA ILE A 18 20.83 -17.72 7.44
C ILE A 18 21.39 -16.59 6.56
N LYS A 19 22.51 -16.83 5.85
CA LYS A 19 23.15 -15.82 5.00
C LYS A 19 22.24 -15.44 3.83
N GLN A 20 21.61 -16.43 3.22
CA GLN A 20 20.70 -16.24 2.09
C GLN A 20 19.45 -15.49 2.51
N GLU A 21 18.84 -15.87 3.65
CA GLU A 21 17.67 -15.19 4.20
C GLU A 21 17.95 -13.75 4.60
N PHE A 22 19.14 -13.48 5.20
CA PHE A 22 19.57 -12.13 5.52
C PHE A 22 19.75 -11.28 4.26
N LEU A 23 20.43 -11.82 3.23
CA LEU A 23 20.59 -11.10 1.95
C LEU A 23 19.24 -10.83 1.29
N ALA A 24 18.34 -11.78 1.31
CA ALA A 24 16.99 -11.65 0.78
C ALA A 24 16.19 -10.59 1.54
N GLY A 25 16.26 -10.58 2.88
CA GLY A 25 15.62 -9.56 3.70
C GLY A 25 16.19 -8.16 3.47
N PHE A 26 17.51 -8.04 3.33
CA PHE A 26 18.14 -6.78 2.97
C PHE A 26 17.70 -6.30 1.57
N THR A 27 17.60 -7.20 0.60
CA THR A 27 17.11 -6.92 -0.74
C THR A 27 15.66 -6.42 -0.70
N THR A 28 14.78 -7.11 0.03
CA THR A 28 13.39 -6.67 0.24
C THR A 28 13.34 -5.29 0.90
N PHE A 29 14.11 -5.08 1.97
CA PHE A 29 14.14 -3.79 2.67
C PHE A 29 14.54 -2.66 1.73
N ILE A 30 15.60 -2.79 0.94
CA ILE A 30 16.04 -1.74 0.01
C ILE A 30 14.98 -1.44 -1.05
N THR A 31 14.26 -2.46 -1.54
CA THR A 31 13.23 -2.24 -2.56
C THR A 31 11.99 -1.52 -2.01
N MET A 32 11.68 -1.69 -0.72
CA MET A 32 10.53 -1.04 -0.08
C MET A 32 10.89 0.14 0.84
N ALA A 33 12.18 0.45 1.02
CA ALA A 33 12.65 1.49 1.95
C ALA A 33 12.17 2.91 1.60
N TYR A 34 11.72 3.16 0.37
CA TYR A 34 11.13 4.45 -0.02
C TYR A 34 9.91 4.83 0.82
N ILE A 35 9.21 3.85 1.42
CA ILE A 35 8.06 4.10 2.30
C ILE A 35 8.44 4.91 3.55
N ILE A 36 9.68 4.79 4.01
CA ILE A 36 10.23 5.53 5.13
C ILE A 36 10.18 7.05 4.88
N PHE A 37 10.23 7.47 3.62
CA PHE A 37 10.14 8.87 3.22
C PHE A 37 8.71 9.25 2.84
N VAL A 38 8.06 8.42 2.04
CA VAL A 38 6.74 8.73 1.44
C VAL A 38 5.62 8.73 2.48
N ASN A 39 5.57 7.72 3.36
CA ASN A 39 4.47 7.67 4.34
C ASN A 39 4.48 8.85 5.32
N PRO A 40 5.61 9.24 5.95
CA PRO A 40 5.62 10.41 6.82
C PRO A 40 5.30 11.72 6.11
N GLN A 41 5.69 11.88 4.82
CA GLN A 41 5.31 13.04 4.03
C GLN A 41 3.79 13.10 3.80
N MET A 42 3.16 11.98 3.48
CA MET A 42 1.71 11.92 3.32
C MET A 42 0.99 12.17 4.65
N MET A 43 1.43 11.54 5.74
CA MET A 43 0.85 11.76 7.07
C MET A 43 0.99 13.23 7.51
N ALA A 44 2.15 13.86 7.26
CA ALA A 44 2.34 15.28 7.55
C ALA A 44 1.41 16.18 6.72
N ALA A 45 1.11 15.81 5.47
CA ALA A 45 0.13 16.52 4.65
C ALA A 45 -1.31 16.43 5.19
N SER A 46 -1.61 15.44 6.06
CA SER A 46 -2.88 15.34 6.80
C SER A 46 -2.86 16.10 8.15
N GLY A 47 -1.76 16.80 8.48
CA GLY A 47 -1.62 17.56 9.72
C GLY A 47 -0.96 16.79 10.88
N MET A 48 -0.48 15.57 10.65
CA MET A 48 0.27 14.81 11.64
C MET A 48 1.72 15.31 11.76
N ASP A 49 2.33 15.13 12.92
CA ASP A 49 3.76 15.40 13.08
C ASP A 49 4.60 14.47 12.23
N TYR A 50 5.52 15.05 11.42
CA TYR A 50 6.38 14.29 10.51
C TYR A 50 7.29 13.30 11.24
N GLY A 51 7.95 13.77 12.33
CA GLY A 51 8.89 12.95 13.08
C GLY A 51 8.22 11.77 13.77
N ALA A 52 7.06 12.02 14.40
CA ALA A 52 6.26 10.97 15.02
C ALA A 52 5.73 9.96 13.97
N SER A 53 5.27 10.45 12.82
CA SER A 53 4.80 9.60 11.72
C SER A 53 5.93 8.75 11.12
N PHE A 54 7.16 9.29 11.04
CA PHE A 54 8.34 8.55 10.61
C PHE A 54 8.67 7.40 11.56
N VAL A 55 8.73 7.67 12.87
CA VAL A 55 8.98 6.63 13.89
C VAL A 55 7.84 5.61 13.90
N GLY A 56 6.58 6.08 13.85
CA GLY A 56 5.40 5.23 13.78
C GLY A 56 5.42 4.30 12.57
N THR A 57 5.80 4.80 11.39
CA THR A 57 5.97 4.02 10.16
C THR A 57 6.98 2.89 10.35
N CYS A 58 8.15 3.20 10.88
CA CYS A 58 9.21 2.21 11.09
C CYS A 58 8.82 1.15 12.13
N ILE A 59 8.21 1.56 13.25
CA ILE A 59 7.76 0.62 14.30
C ILE A 59 6.62 -0.26 13.79
N ALA A 60 5.61 0.32 13.14
CA ALA A 60 4.49 -0.44 12.59
C ALA A 60 4.96 -1.48 11.57
N ALA A 61 5.85 -1.08 10.63
CA ALA A 61 6.45 -1.99 9.66
C ALA A 61 7.27 -3.09 10.33
N ALA A 62 8.08 -2.77 11.35
CA ALA A 62 8.87 -3.75 12.08
C ALA A 62 8.00 -4.78 12.80
N ILE A 63 6.96 -4.34 13.55
CA ILE A 63 6.02 -5.22 14.24
C ILE A 63 5.31 -6.14 13.23
N ALA A 64 4.85 -5.59 12.12
CA ALA A 64 4.18 -6.32 11.05
C ALA A 64 5.10 -7.40 10.43
N CYS A 65 6.35 -7.03 10.10
CA CYS A 65 7.34 -7.95 9.56
C CYS A 65 7.71 -9.05 10.56
N PHE A 66 7.81 -8.73 11.85
CA PHE A 66 8.05 -9.72 12.90
C PHE A 66 6.86 -10.68 13.06
N ALA A 67 5.62 -10.15 13.04
CA ALA A 67 4.43 -10.98 13.08
C ALA A 67 4.37 -11.93 11.86
N MET A 68 4.65 -11.42 10.67
CA MET A 68 4.71 -12.24 9.45
C MET A 68 5.80 -13.30 9.54
N GLY A 69 7.00 -12.93 9.98
CA GLY A 69 8.13 -13.83 10.08
C GLY A 69 7.94 -14.93 11.13
N PHE A 70 7.61 -14.57 12.36
CA PHE A 70 7.51 -15.54 13.47
C PHE A 70 6.23 -16.38 13.42
N TYR A 71 5.09 -15.79 13.03
CA TYR A 71 3.81 -16.49 13.09
C TYR A 71 3.49 -17.29 11.84
N SER A 72 3.75 -16.72 10.65
CA SER A 72 3.44 -17.39 9.38
C SER A 72 4.63 -18.09 8.73
N ASN A 73 5.85 -17.74 9.10
CA ASN A 73 7.10 -18.16 8.45
C ASN A 73 7.15 -17.83 6.95
N TRP A 74 6.70 -16.61 6.57
CA TRP A 74 6.67 -16.15 5.20
C TRP A 74 7.74 -15.09 4.91
N PRO A 75 8.38 -15.11 3.72
CA PRO A 75 9.41 -14.15 3.32
C PRO A 75 8.80 -12.85 2.79
N VAL A 76 7.87 -12.24 3.52
CA VAL A 76 7.11 -11.05 3.10
C VAL A 76 7.35 -9.90 4.04
N GLY A 77 7.81 -8.77 3.50
CA GLY A 77 7.87 -7.50 4.20
C GLY A 77 6.50 -6.80 4.18
N LEU A 78 6.17 -6.16 5.29
CA LEU A 78 4.96 -5.37 5.47
C LEU A 78 5.31 -3.95 5.85
N ALA A 79 4.53 -3.00 5.34
CA ALA A 79 4.63 -1.59 5.69
C ALA A 79 3.30 -0.88 5.35
N PRO A 80 3.14 0.43 5.68
CA PRO A 80 1.94 1.18 5.28
C PRO A 80 1.68 1.14 3.79
N GLY A 81 0.47 0.78 3.39
CA GLY A 81 0.07 0.60 1.99
C GLY A 81 -0.06 1.93 1.25
N MET A 82 0.66 2.10 0.15
CA MET A 82 0.76 3.40 -0.57
C MET A 82 -0.57 3.99 -0.99
N GLY A 83 -1.45 3.18 -1.57
CA GLY A 83 -2.79 3.63 -1.98
C GLY A 83 -3.67 4.00 -0.81
N LEU A 84 -3.56 3.25 0.29
CA LEU A 84 -4.30 3.49 1.52
C LEU A 84 -3.81 4.74 2.25
N ASN A 85 -2.49 5.04 2.21
CA ASN A 85 -1.92 6.28 2.72
C ASN A 85 -2.48 7.49 1.98
N ALA A 86 -2.50 7.39 0.65
CA ALA A 86 -3.02 8.44 -0.21
C ALA A 86 -4.52 8.68 0.04
N PHE A 87 -5.31 7.62 0.17
CA PHE A 87 -6.72 7.70 0.48
C PHE A 87 -6.97 8.32 1.86
N PHE A 88 -6.20 7.90 2.87
CA PHE A 88 -6.21 8.48 4.21
C PHE A 88 -5.98 9.99 4.17
N THR A 89 -4.87 10.41 3.54
CA THR A 89 -4.41 11.80 3.59
C THR A 89 -5.24 12.72 2.72
N TYR A 90 -5.44 12.36 1.47
CA TYR A 90 -6.00 13.28 0.49
C TYR A 90 -7.50 13.20 0.38
N THR A 91 -8.09 12.01 0.56
CA THR A 91 -9.55 11.87 0.49
C THR A 91 -10.19 12.09 1.85
N VAL A 92 -9.84 11.25 2.84
CA VAL A 92 -10.54 11.28 4.14
C VAL A 92 -10.26 12.57 4.91
N VAL A 93 -8.99 12.96 5.02
CA VAL A 93 -8.64 14.18 5.74
C VAL A 93 -8.75 15.41 4.84
N GLY A 94 -8.17 15.37 3.63
CA GLY A 94 -8.06 16.54 2.77
C GLY A 94 -9.37 16.97 2.11
N GLU A 95 -10.12 16.05 1.52
CA GLU A 95 -11.36 16.35 0.77
C GLU A 95 -12.60 16.32 1.66
N MET A 96 -12.74 15.25 2.48
CA MET A 96 -13.93 15.09 3.33
C MET A 96 -13.83 15.90 4.63
N GLY A 97 -12.65 16.45 4.97
CA GLY A 97 -12.46 17.36 6.11
C GLY A 97 -12.46 16.70 7.49
N TYR A 98 -12.34 15.38 7.58
CA TYR A 98 -12.19 14.69 8.85
C TYR A 98 -10.81 14.93 9.45
N THR A 99 -10.72 14.92 10.79
CA THR A 99 -9.43 14.96 11.46
C THR A 99 -8.66 13.65 11.23
N TRP A 100 -7.34 13.71 11.28
CA TRP A 100 -6.52 12.52 11.10
C TRP A 100 -6.72 11.48 12.23
N GLU A 101 -7.13 11.91 13.42
CA GLU A 101 -7.49 11.04 14.54
C GLU A 101 -8.73 10.19 14.21
N VAL A 102 -9.75 10.79 13.60
CA VAL A 102 -10.95 10.08 13.14
C VAL A 102 -10.60 9.13 12.01
N ALA A 103 -9.75 9.57 11.07
CA ALA A 103 -9.27 8.71 9.99
C ALA A 103 -8.47 7.50 10.53
N LEU A 104 -7.65 7.67 11.58
CA LEU A 104 -6.99 6.54 12.27
C LEU A 104 -7.99 5.62 12.97
N GLY A 105 -9.08 6.18 13.54
CA GLY A 105 -10.18 5.40 14.09
C GLY A 105 -10.83 4.51 13.02
N ALA A 106 -11.03 5.03 11.81
CA ALA A 106 -11.53 4.25 10.68
C ALA A 106 -10.56 3.15 10.23
N VAL A 107 -9.26 3.44 10.20
CA VAL A 107 -8.21 2.43 9.93
C VAL A 107 -8.24 1.31 10.96
N PHE A 108 -8.35 1.66 12.25
CA PHE A 108 -8.49 0.68 13.33
C PHE A 108 -9.72 -0.20 13.15
N LEU A 109 -10.89 0.38 12.90
CA LEU A 109 -12.14 -0.37 12.69
C LEU A 109 -12.07 -1.27 11.45
N ALA A 110 -11.52 -0.76 10.34
CA ALA A 110 -11.27 -1.57 9.15
C ALA A 110 -10.31 -2.73 9.44
N GLY A 111 -9.25 -2.49 10.22
CA GLY A 111 -8.31 -3.51 10.67
C GLY A 111 -8.99 -4.59 11.52
N ILE A 112 -9.83 -4.21 12.49
CA ILE A 112 -10.62 -5.16 13.31
C ILE A 112 -11.55 -6.00 12.42
N LEU A 113 -12.27 -5.38 11.49
CA LEU A 113 -13.10 -6.11 10.54
C LEU A 113 -12.27 -7.08 9.69
N PHE A 114 -11.07 -6.67 9.25
CA PHE A 114 -10.18 -7.54 8.49
C PHE A 114 -9.69 -8.73 9.34
N VAL A 115 -9.37 -8.53 10.63
CA VAL A 115 -9.05 -9.63 11.56
C VAL A 115 -10.23 -10.58 11.66
N ILE A 116 -11.46 -10.08 11.90
CA ILE A 116 -12.66 -10.92 12.01
C ILE A 116 -12.87 -11.74 10.72
N ILE A 117 -12.72 -11.11 9.56
CA ILE A 117 -12.83 -11.81 8.28
C ILE A 117 -11.72 -12.87 8.12
N SER A 118 -10.49 -12.56 8.53
CA SER A 118 -9.34 -13.47 8.40
C SER A 118 -9.43 -14.71 9.29
N ILE A 119 -10.16 -14.65 10.41
CA ILE A 119 -10.36 -15.80 11.33
C ILE A 119 -11.66 -16.57 11.10
N THR A 120 -12.54 -16.06 10.21
CA THR A 120 -13.86 -16.64 9.95
C THR A 120 -13.97 -17.17 8.51
N PRO A 121 -14.96 -18.02 8.19
CA PRO A 121 -15.25 -18.42 6.80
C PRO A 121 -15.69 -17.28 5.89
N LEU A 122 -16.03 -16.11 6.46
CA LEU A 122 -16.44 -14.90 5.72
C LEU A 122 -15.42 -14.50 4.67
N ARG A 123 -14.11 -14.73 4.90
CA ARG A 123 -13.05 -14.46 3.92
C ARG A 123 -13.32 -15.16 2.59
N GLN A 124 -13.56 -16.47 2.63
CA GLN A 124 -13.76 -17.25 1.41
C GLN A 124 -15.05 -16.81 0.70
N TRP A 125 -16.09 -16.52 1.46
CA TRP A 125 -17.32 -15.94 0.94
C TRP A 125 -17.09 -14.59 0.26
N MET A 126 -16.36 -13.65 0.89
CA MET A 126 -16.04 -12.34 0.30
C MET A 126 -15.21 -12.47 -0.97
N LEU A 127 -14.14 -13.27 -0.95
CA LEU A 127 -13.31 -13.49 -2.12
C LEU A 127 -14.11 -14.08 -3.30
N ASN A 128 -15.06 -14.97 -3.02
CA ASN A 128 -15.92 -15.56 -4.03
C ASN A 128 -17.07 -14.63 -4.49
N SER A 129 -17.46 -13.67 -3.64
CA SER A 129 -18.57 -12.75 -3.92
C SER A 129 -18.20 -11.61 -4.86
N ILE A 130 -16.92 -11.26 -4.95
CA ILE A 130 -16.46 -10.15 -5.79
C ILE A 130 -15.82 -10.70 -7.06
N PRO A 131 -16.30 -10.29 -8.24
CA PRO A 131 -15.74 -10.71 -9.53
C PRO A 131 -14.24 -10.43 -9.64
N MET A 132 -13.51 -11.31 -10.32
CA MET A 132 -12.06 -11.18 -10.46
C MET A 132 -11.66 -9.87 -11.12
N ASN A 133 -12.38 -9.45 -12.17
CA ASN A 133 -12.11 -8.20 -12.86
C ASN A 133 -12.23 -6.98 -11.94
N LEU A 134 -13.23 -6.93 -11.04
CA LEU A 134 -13.35 -5.83 -10.06
C LEU A 134 -12.23 -5.84 -9.03
N ARG A 135 -11.76 -7.02 -8.60
CA ARG A 135 -10.60 -7.12 -7.68
C ARG A 135 -9.33 -6.58 -8.31
N ILE A 136 -9.07 -6.94 -9.56
CA ILE A 136 -7.93 -6.41 -10.33
C ILE A 136 -8.08 -4.90 -10.53
N ALA A 137 -9.29 -4.44 -10.85
CA ALA A 137 -9.60 -3.04 -11.07
C ALA A 137 -9.35 -2.17 -9.84
N MET A 138 -9.66 -2.67 -8.63
CA MET A 138 -9.33 -1.95 -7.39
C MET A 138 -7.84 -1.69 -7.29
N GLY A 139 -7.00 -2.71 -7.46
CA GLY A 139 -5.54 -2.54 -7.41
C GLY A 139 -5.01 -1.58 -8.48
N ALA A 140 -5.46 -1.73 -9.72
CA ALA A 140 -5.04 -0.86 -10.83
C ALA A 140 -5.51 0.59 -10.66
N GLY A 141 -6.75 0.80 -10.22
CA GLY A 141 -7.31 2.13 -9.97
C GLY A 141 -6.59 2.85 -8.81
N VAL A 142 -6.31 2.13 -7.73
CA VAL A 142 -5.49 2.63 -6.62
C VAL A 142 -4.07 2.96 -7.11
N GLY A 143 -3.49 2.13 -7.97
CA GLY A 143 -2.20 2.41 -8.60
C GLY A 143 -2.24 3.72 -9.39
N LEU A 144 -3.23 3.92 -10.27
CA LEU A 144 -3.39 5.19 -11.01
C LEU A 144 -3.56 6.38 -10.07
N PHE A 145 -4.30 6.24 -8.99
CA PHE A 145 -4.47 7.29 -7.98
C PHE A 145 -3.14 7.69 -7.35
N VAL A 146 -2.33 6.72 -6.93
CA VAL A 146 -0.98 6.96 -6.40
C VAL A 146 -0.09 7.65 -7.44
N GLY A 147 -0.13 7.20 -8.69
CA GLY A 147 0.61 7.82 -9.78
C GLY A 147 0.18 9.26 -10.05
N PHE A 148 -1.12 9.54 -9.99
CA PHE A 148 -1.67 10.89 -10.12
C PHE A 148 -1.15 11.81 -9.01
N ILE A 149 -1.13 11.33 -7.76
CA ILE A 149 -0.55 12.06 -6.64
C ILE A 149 0.95 12.31 -6.87
N GLY A 150 1.69 11.32 -7.36
CA GLY A 150 3.10 11.48 -7.70
C GLY A 150 3.33 12.57 -8.75
N LEU A 151 2.53 12.58 -9.83
CA LEU A 151 2.60 13.62 -10.86
C LEU A 151 2.26 15.02 -10.32
N LYS A 152 1.25 15.12 -9.43
CA LYS A 152 0.84 16.34 -8.76
C LYS A 152 1.94 16.86 -7.82
N THR A 153 2.45 16.01 -6.93
CA THR A 153 3.50 16.38 -5.96
C THR A 153 4.82 16.76 -6.62
N GLY A 154 5.14 16.13 -7.76
CA GLY A 154 6.30 16.49 -8.59
C GLY A 154 6.10 17.74 -9.42
N GLY A 155 4.92 18.37 -9.39
CA GLY A 155 4.60 19.53 -10.22
C GLY A 155 4.58 19.24 -11.71
N ILE A 156 4.53 17.96 -12.12
CA ILE A 156 4.47 17.53 -13.53
C ILE A 156 3.09 17.80 -14.10
N ILE A 157 2.04 17.60 -13.30
CA ILE A 157 0.68 18.04 -13.59
C ILE A 157 0.24 19.06 -12.52
N VAL A 158 -0.49 20.08 -12.98
CA VAL A 158 -0.97 21.17 -12.13
C VAL A 158 -2.44 21.45 -12.41
N GLN A 159 -3.12 22.07 -11.46
CA GLN A 159 -4.50 22.52 -11.65
C GLN A 159 -4.59 23.57 -12.75
N ASN A 160 -5.64 23.50 -13.55
CA ASN A 160 -5.97 24.48 -14.58
C ASN A 160 -7.49 24.70 -14.60
N ASP A 161 -7.93 25.93 -14.49
CA ASP A 161 -9.36 26.26 -14.37
C ASP A 161 -10.18 25.93 -15.62
N ALA A 162 -9.54 25.90 -16.79
CA ALA A 162 -10.24 25.61 -18.06
C ALA A 162 -10.29 24.10 -18.38
N THR A 163 -9.26 23.34 -18.01
CA THR A 163 -9.10 21.92 -18.40
C THR A 163 -9.00 21.00 -17.19
N PHE A 164 -9.18 21.52 -15.98
CA PHE A 164 -8.93 20.89 -14.67
C PHE A 164 -7.45 20.52 -14.43
N LEU A 165 -6.76 20.02 -15.44
CA LEU A 165 -5.35 19.63 -15.38
C LEU A 165 -4.58 20.16 -16.59
N SER A 166 -3.34 20.57 -16.36
CA SER A 166 -2.38 20.92 -17.40
C SER A 166 -0.98 20.48 -17.03
N MET A 167 -0.07 20.49 -18.01
CA MET A 167 1.34 20.22 -17.77
C MET A 167 1.96 21.37 -16.96
N GLY A 168 2.75 20.98 -15.93
CA GLY A 168 3.47 21.92 -15.09
C GLY A 168 4.61 22.64 -15.82
N ASN A 169 5.22 23.60 -15.13
CA ASN A 169 6.30 24.39 -15.68
C ASN A 169 7.67 23.72 -15.45
N PHE A 170 8.25 23.13 -16.49
CA PHE A 170 9.56 22.47 -16.45
C PHE A 170 10.76 23.46 -16.37
N LYS A 171 10.51 24.76 -16.37
CA LYS A 171 11.53 25.75 -16.00
C LYS A 171 11.75 25.81 -14.49
N ASN A 172 10.77 25.28 -13.70
CA ASN A 172 10.97 25.08 -12.29
C ASN A 172 11.92 23.89 -12.06
N VAL A 173 12.99 24.14 -11.32
CA VAL A 173 14.04 23.14 -11.04
C VAL A 173 13.49 21.91 -10.31
N GLU A 174 12.56 22.08 -9.38
CA GLU A 174 11.95 20.98 -8.61
C GLU A 174 11.15 20.06 -9.55
N THR A 175 10.33 20.63 -10.46
CA THR A 175 9.57 19.87 -11.44
C THR A 175 10.48 19.10 -12.41
N LEU A 176 11.57 19.75 -12.86
CA LEU A 176 12.57 19.11 -13.72
C LEU A 176 13.26 17.95 -12.99
N LEU A 177 13.66 18.16 -11.73
CA LEU A 177 14.27 17.11 -10.89
C LEU A 177 13.31 15.94 -10.66
N ALA A 178 12.01 16.19 -10.41
CA ALA A 178 11.01 15.14 -10.29
C ALA A 178 10.92 14.28 -11.55
N ALA A 179 10.88 14.90 -12.73
CA ALA A 179 10.85 14.18 -14.00
C ALA A 179 12.14 13.37 -14.25
N ILE A 180 13.30 13.97 -13.98
CA ILE A 180 14.61 13.28 -14.08
C ILE A 180 14.65 12.09 -13.11
N GLY A 181 14.19 12.26 -11.87
CA GLY A 181 14.12 11.20 -10.86
C GLY A 181 13.28 10.02 -11.33
N PHE A 182 12.13 10.29 -11.91
CA PHE A 182 11.28 9.26 -12.50
C PHE A 182 12.01 8.50 -13.62
N LEU A 183 12.68 9.19 -14.55
CA LEU A 183 13.42 8.56 -15.63
C LEU A 183 14.61 7.72 -15.11
N ILE A 184 15.32 8.20 -14.08
CA ILE A 184 16.39 7.43 -13.42
C ILE A 184 15.83 6.13 -12.86
N ILE A 185 14.71 6.17 -12.13
CA ILE A 185 14.06 4.98 -11.58
C ILE A 185 13.71 3.99 -12.69
N LEU A 186 13.11 4.46 -13.79
CA LEU A 186 12.75 3.61 -14.94
C LEU A 186 13.99 2.93 -15.56
N VAL A 187 15.06 3.70 -15.80
CA VAL A 187 16.30 3.16 -16.39
C VAL A 187 16.92 2.10 -15.48
N LEU A 188 16.99 2.35 -14.17
CA LEU A 188 17.53 1.41 -13.21
C LEU A 188 16.65 0.14 -13.10
N ALA A 189 15.32 0.32 -13.14
CA ALA A 189 14.38 -0.78 -13.10
C ALA A 189 14.47 -1.69 -14.34
N ILE A 190 14.57 -1.11 -15.55
CA ILE A 190 14.79 -1.87 -16.80
C ILE A 190 16.11 -2.65 -16.74
N ARG A 191 17.14 -2.08 -16.11
CA ARG A 191 18.43 -2.73 -15.88
C ARG A 191 18.40 -3.74 -14.72
N LYS A 192 17.24 -3.96 -14.09
CA LYS A 192 17.04 -4.87 -12.94
C LYS A 192 17.95 -4.54 -11.75
N VAL A 193 18.26 -3.26 -11.55
CA VAL A 193 19.06 -2.81 -10.41
C VAL A 193 18.21 -2.89 -9.15
N THR A 194 18.63 -3.69 -8.19
CA THR A 194 17.97 -3.80 -6.88
C THR A 194 17.98 -2.43 -6.18
N GLY A 195 16.81 -1.99 -5.67
CA GLY A 195 16.70 -0.69 -5.02
C GLY A 195 16.63 0.51 -5.99
N ALA A 196 16.25 0.30 -7.25
CA ALA A 196 16.11 1.36 -8.26
C ALA A 196 15.35 2.60 -7.71
N ILE A 197 14.28 2.37 -6.94
CA ILE A 197 13.46 3.45 -6.36
C ILE A 197 14.29 4.28 -5.37
N ILE A 198 14.92 3.64 -4.40
CA ILE A 198 15.68 4.37 -3.37
C ILE A 198 16.90 5.09 -3.95
N ILE A 199 17.57 4.47 -4.93
CA ILE A 199 18.69 5.10 -5.65
C ILE A 199 18.20 6.35 -6.38
N GLY A 200 17.07 6.28 -7.08
CA GLY A 200 16.49 7.44 -7.76
C GLY A 200 16.12 8.57 -6.79
N VAL A 201 15.42 8.25 -5.70
CA VAL A 201 15.05 9.22 -4.65
C VAL A 201 16.30 9.89 -4.06
N LEU A 202 17.29 9.11 -3.66
CA LEU A 202 18.54 9.65 -3.08
C LEU A 202 19.33 10.48 -4.09
N THR A 203 19.38 10.08 -5.36
CA THR A 203 20.04 10.84 -6.42
C THR A 203 19.44 12.23 -6.57
N ILE A 204 18.10 12.32 -6.57
CA ILE A 204 17.41 13.61 -6.69
C ILE A 204 17.57 14.43 -5.40
N THR A 205 17.53 13.79 -4.23
CA THR A 205 17.78 14.46 -2.95
C THR A 205 19.19 15.08 -2.92
N ILE A 206 20.21 14.33 -3.32
CA ILE A 206 21.59 14.81 -3.41
C ILE A 206 21.69 15.94 -4.44
N SER A 207 21.02 15.83 -5.59
CA SER A 207 20.98 16.90 -6.59
C SER A 207 20.35 18.18 -6.02
N GLY A 208 19.25 18.06 -5.27
CA GLY A 208 18.62 19.19 -4.58
C GLY A 208 19.54 19.85 -3.55
N LEU A 209 20.32 19.03 -2.82
CA LEU A 209 21.30 19.52 -1.85
C LEU A 209 22.45 20.27 -2.54
N LEU A 210 22.99 19.77 -3.65
CA LEU A 210 24.03 20.41 -4.42
C LEU A 210 23.57 21.73 -5.07
N LEU A 211 22.30 21.83 -5.42
CA LEU A 211 21.68 23.05 -5.97
C LEU A 211 21.25 24.05 -4.88
N GLY A 212 21.44 23.74 -3.60
CA GLY A 212 21.07 24.61 -2.49
C GLY A 212 19.55 24.71 -2.23
N LEU A 213 18.77 23.78 -2.77
CA LEU A 213 17.32 23.67 -2.54
C LEU A 213 16.98 23.02 -1.18
N ILE A 214 17.93 22.29 -0.61
CA ILE A 214 17.79 21.52 0.63
C ILE A 214 18.95 21.84 1.55
N ASN A 215 18.66 21.94 2.86
CA ASN A 215 19.69 22.09 3.88
C ASN A 215 20.12 20.72 4.41
N PHE A 216 21.42 20.57 4.66
CA PHE A 216 21.95 19.36 5.25
C PHE A 216 21.74 19.35 6.78
N ASN A 217 20.95 18.39 7.30
CA ASN A 217 20.57 18.29 8.71
C ASN A 217 21.30 17.15 9.47
N GLY A 218 22.30 16.52 8.84
CA GLY A 218 23.02 15.38 9.42
C GLY A 218 22.51 14.01 8.92
N PHE A 219 23.20 12.95 9.31
CA PHE A 219 22.83 11.58 8.91
C PHE A 219 22.10 10.82 10.00
N ILE A 220 22.50 10.99 11.27
CA ILE A 220 22.03 10.17 12.40
C ILE A 220 21.64 11.11 13.55
N SER A 221 20.51 10.78 14.21
CA SER A 221 20.07 11.43 15.43
C SER A 221 19.41 10.44 16.39
N ALA A 222 19.11 10.87 17.62
CA ALA A 222 18.14 10.18 18.44
C ALA A 222 16.78 10.11 17.73
N PRO A 223 15.99 9.05 17.93
CA PRO A 223 14.66 8.94 17.36
C PRO A 223 13.79 10.17 17.73
N PRO A 224 13.02 10.72 16.79
CA PRO A 224 11.97 11.70 17.09
C PRO A 224 10.97 11.18 18.12
N ASP A 225 10.29 12.11 18.82
CA ASP A 225 9.25 11.76 19.78
C ASP A 225 8.03 11.16 19.03
N LEU A 226 7.55 10.01 19.49
CA LEU A 226 6.37 9.33 18.96
C LEU A 226 5.06 9.82 19.59
N MET A 227 5.12 10.45 20.76
CA MET A 227 3.93 10.81 21.57
C MET A 227 2.88 11.64 20.83
N PRO A 228 3.24 12.53 19.86
CA PRO A 228 2.24 13.29 19.11
C PRO A 228 1.22 12.43 18.36
N THR A 229 1.58 11.22 17.93
CA THR A 229 0.70 10.34 17.15
C THR A 229 0.33 9.04 17.86
N LEU A 230 1.04 8.69 18.94
CA LEU A 230 0.83 7.43 19.65
C LEU A 230 -0.54 7.38 20.29
N MET A 231 -1.35 6.36 19.94
CA MET A 231 -2.69 6.09 20.48
C MET A 231 -3.66 7.29 20.41
N LYS A 232 -3.51 8.15 19.39
CA LYS A 232 -4.35 9.33 19.17
C LYS A 232 -5.58 9.06 18.31
N LEU A 233 -5.89 7.80 18.02
CA LEU A 233 -7.04 7.43 17.20
C LEU A 233 -8.37 7.78 17.90
N ASP A 234 -9.28 8.42 17.18
CA ASP A 234 -10.66 8.70 17.64
C ASP A 234 -11.62 7.67 17.04
N ILE A 235 -11.88 6.61 17.85
CA ILE A 235 -12.79 5.55 17.47
C ILE A 235 -14.24 6.07 17.51
N ALA A 236 -14.58 6.96 18.43
CA ALA A 236 -15.95 7.45 18.58
C ALA A 236 -16.36 8.30 17.36
N GLY A 237 -15.46 9.19 16.90
CA GLY A 237 -15.69 9.97 15.69
C GLY A 237 -15.77 9.11 14.43
N ALA A 238 -15.11 7.94 14.42
CA ALA A 238 -15.16 7.01 13.29
C ALA A 238 -16.49 6.21 13.21
N PHE A 239 -17.39 6.29 14.18
CA PHE A 239 -18.74 5.70 14.09
C PHE A 239 -19.75 6.60 13.36
N ASP A 240 -19.33 7.67 12.70
CA ASP A 240 -20.19 8.44 11.81
C ASP A 240 -20.69 7.57 10.64
N VAL A 241 -21.94 7.80 10.23
CA VAL A 241 -22.56 7.04 9.11
C VAL A 241 -21.77 7.21 7.81
N ALA A 242 -21.23 8.40 7.53
CA ALA A 242 -20.40 8.65 6.36
C ALA A 242 -19.10 7.83 6.39
N MET A 243 -18.56 7.53 7.59
CA MET A 243 -17.33 6.74 7.73
C MET A 243 -17.51 5.26 7.38
N ILE A 244 -18.73 4.73 7.34
CA ILE A 244 -19.01 3.33 6.98
C ILE A 244 -18.42 3.02 5.59
N SER A 245 -18.64 3.90 4.61
CA SER A 245 -18.11 3.71 3.26
C SER A 245 -16.59 3.77 3.20
N ILE A 246 -15.98 4.60 4.05
CA ILE A 246 -14.53 4.74 4.19
C ILE A 246 -13.92 3.48 4.83
N ILE A 247 -14.51 3.00 5.93
CA ILE A 247 -14.08 1.77 6.61
C ILE A 247 -14.16 0.57 5.67
N ILE A 248 -15.27 0.44 4.91
CA ILE A 248 -15.43 -0.61 3.91
C ILE A 248 -14.39 -0.48 2.81
N SER A 249 -14.06 0.72 2.37
CA SER A 249 -13.05 0.96 1.33
C SER A 249 -11.63 0.61 1.82
N PHE A 250 -11.26 1.01 3.04
CA PHE A 250 -10.01 0.58 3.67
C PHE A 250 -9.92 -0.94 3.77
N LEU A 251 -10.99 -1.58 4.23
CA LEU A 251 -11.07 -3.03 4.36
C LEU A 251 -10.87 -3.74 3.02
N PHE A 252 -11.62 -3.33 1.99
CA PHE A 252 -11.57 -4.01 0.69
C PHE A 252 -10.23 -3.83 -0.01
N VAL A 253 -9.74 -2.59 -0.07
CA VAL A 253 -8.44 -2.33 -0.69
C VAL A 253 -7.36 -3.13 0.01
N ASN A 254 -7.32 -3.10 1.36
CA ASN A 254 -6.33 -3.84 2.13
C ASN A 254 -6.45 -5.36 1.91
N LEU A 255 -7.67 -5.91 1.99
CA LEU A 255 -7.91 -7.35 1.80
C LEU A 255 -7.47 -7.85 0.42
N PHE A 256 -7.80 -7.10 -0.65
CA PHE A 256 -7.49 -7.54 -2.03
C PHE A 256 -6.03 -7.27 -2.40
N ASP A 257 -5.45 -6.19 -1.92
CA ASP A 257 -4.02 -5.90 -2.10
C ASP A 257 -3.17 -6.97 -1.41
N THR A 258 -3.46 -7.28 -0.15
CA THR A 258 -2.83 -8.37 0.60
C THR A 258 -3.01 -9.72 -0.10
N ALA A 259 -4.24 -10.08 -0.48
CA ALA A 259 -4.49 -11.36 -1.13
C ALA A 259 -3.73 -11.50 -2.46
N GLY A 260 -3.71 -10.45 -3.28
CA GLY A 260 -2.98 -10.42 -4.54
C GLY A 260 -1.47 -10.53 -4.34
N THR A 261 -0.93 -9.77 -3.41
CA THR A 261 0.51 -9.78 -3.07
C THR A 261 0.95 -11.12 -2.50
N LEU A 262 0.23 -11.68 -1.53
CA LEU A 262 0.57 -12.97 -0.94
C LEU A 262 0.53 -14.11 -1.97
N LEU A 263 -0.48 -14.13 -2.87
CA LEU A 263 -0.53 -15.09 -3.96
C LEU A 263 0.65 -14.96 -4.92
N GLY A 264 1.00 -13.73 -5.28
CA GLY A 264 2.15 -13.44 -6.14
C GLY A 264 3.47 -13.89 -5.54
N VAL A 265 3.68 -13.62 -4.25
CA VAL A 265 4.89 -14.05 -3.52
C VAL A 265 4.90 -15.56 -3.29
N ALA A 266 3.76 -16.18 -2.94
CA ALA A 266 3.66 -17.63 -2.74
C ALA A 266 4.09 -18.42 -3.98
N SER A 267 3.65 -17.96 -5.16
CA SER A 267 4.03 -18.59 -6.44
C SER A 267 5.56 -18.55 -6.67
N ARG A 268 6.21 -17.42 -6.36
CA ARG A 268 7.66 -17.25 -6.53
C ARG A 268 8.49 -17.91 -5.43
N ALA A 269 7.96 -17.99 -4.21
CA ALA A 269 8.63 -18.57 -3.06
C ALA A 269 8.50 -20.09 -2.95
N ASN A 270 7.82 -20.75 -3.91
CA ASN A 270 7.51 -22.18 -3.89
C ASN A 270 6.70 -22.60 -2.65
N LEU A 271 5.77 -21.73 -2.19
CA LEU A 271 4.86 -22.02 -1.06
C LEU A 271 3.56 -22.70 -1.50
N ILE A 272 3.38 -22.92 -2.79
CA ILE A 272 2.23 -23.63 -3.39
C ILE A 272 2.61 -25.09 -3.56
N ASP A 273 1.84 -25.97 -2.96
CA ASP A 273 2.05 -27.43 -3.08
C ASP A 273 1.44 -27.98 -4.39
N SER A 274 1.65 -29.27 -4.66
CA SER A 274 1.13 -29.95 -5.86
C SER A 274 -0.40 -30.03 -5.93
N SER A 275 -1.09 -29.80 -4.82
CA SER A 275 -2.56 -29.72 -4.76
C SER A 275 -3.10 -28.30 -5.03
N GLY A 276 -2.22 -27.30 -5.20
CA GLY A 276 -2.58 -25.89 -5.31
C GLY A 276 -2.84 -25.20 -3.94
N SER A 277 -2.63 -25.91 -2.82
CA SER A 277 -2.76 -25.34 -1.48
C SER A 277 -1.53 -24.49 -1.13
N ILE A 278 -1.75 -23.40 -0.42
CA ILE A 278 -0.69 -22.47 -0.05
C ILE A 278 -0.34 -22.63 1.41
N LYS A 279 0.93 -22.99 1.68
CA LYS A 279 1.43 -23.24 3.02
C LYS A 279 1.26 -22.00 3.92
N ASN A 280 0.57 -22.18 5.06
CA ASN A 280 0.37 -21.13 6.09
C ASN A 280 -0.30 -19.84 5.60
N LEU A 281 -1.07 -19.84 4.49
CA LEU A 281 -1.75 -18.65 3.99
C LEU A 281 -2.68 -18.01 5.04
N ASP A 282 -3.40 -18.84 5.82
CA ASP A 282 -4.27 -18.36 6.89
C ASP A 282 -3.52 -17.60 7.98
N LYS A 283 -2.30 -18.05 8.30
CA LYS A 283 -1.43 -17.35 9.26
C LYS A 283 -0.90 -16.05 8.69
N ALA A 284 -0.52 -16.03 7.41
CA ALA A 284 -0.04 -14.82 6.75
C ALA A 284 -1.13 -13.74 6.71
N LEU A 285 -2.37 -14.09 6.37
CA LEU A 285 -3.51 -13.17 6.37
C LEU A 285 -3.85 -12.65 7.77
N LYS A 286 -3.74 -13.49 8.81
CA LYS A 286 -3.93 -13.05 10.20
C LYS A 286 -2.80 -12.11 10.64
N ALA A 287 -1.56 -12.38 10.26
CA ALA A 287 -0.43 -11.49 10.55
C ALA A 287 -0.62 -10.12 9.88
N ASP A 288 -1.04 -10.08 8.62
CA ASP A 288 -1.30 -8.86 7.87
C ASP A 288 -2.47 -8.05 8.47
N SER A 289 -3.60 -8.69 8.72
CA SER A 289 -4.77 -8.01 9.31
C SER A 289 -4.48 -7.44 10.71
N THR A 290 -3.76 -8.17 11.55
CA THR A 290 -3.35 -7.66 12.88
C THR A 290 -2.33 -6.55 12.79
N ALA A 291 -1.50 -6.52 11.74
CA ALA A 291 -0.54 -5.45 11.49
C ALA A 291 -1.23 -4.10 11.24
N SER A 292 -2.36 -4.08 10.51
CA SER A 292 -3.14 -2.87 10.29
C SER A 292 -3.73 -2.31 11.60
N VAL A 293 -4.22 -3.20 12.49
CA VAL A 293 -4.70 -2.81 13.82
C VAL A 293 -3.54 -2.24 14.65
N ALA A 294 -2.41 -2.94 14.69
CA ALA A 294 -1.25 -2.47 15.45
C ALA A 294 -0.72 -1.13 14.91
N GLY A 295 -0.65 -0.96 13.59
CA GLY A 295 -0.17 0.24 12.93
C GLY A 295 -0.96 1.49 13.31
N SER A 296 -2.30 1.39 13.45
CA SER A 296 -3.15 2.52 13.81
C SER A 296 -2.82 3.11 15.20
N PHE A 297 -2.37 2.29 16.16
CA PHE A 297 -1.92 2.77 17.47
C PHE A 297 -0.65 3.63 17.40
N PHE A 298 0.20 3.38 16.39
CA PHE A 298 1.43 4.14 16.17
C PHE A 298 1.24 5.31 15.20
N GLY A 299 -0.01 5.70 14.92
CA GLY A 299 -0.31 6.80 14.00
C GLY A 299 0.00 6.46 12.55
N CYS A 300 -0.24 5.22 12.14
CA CYS A 300 0.07 4.73 10.82
C CYS A 300 -1.21 4.39 10.05
N SER A 301 -1.25 4.71 8.76
CA SER A 301 -2.27 4.22 7.83
C SER A 301 -2.24 2.68 7.74
N PRO A 302 -3.21 2.03 7.08
CA PRO A 302 -3.27 0.57 7.06
C PRO A 302 -1.96 -0.06 6.58
N VAL A 303 -1.44 -1.00 7.38
CA VAL A 303 -0.23 -1.77 7.05
C VAL A 303 -0.64 -2.98 6.21
N THR A 304 0.09 -3.27 5.15
CA THR A 304 -0.21 -4.36 4.21
C THR A 304 1.07 -5.04 3.70
N SER A 305 0.91 -6.22 3.11
CA SER A 305 1.99 -6.98 2.49
C SER A 305 2.49 -6.30 1.21
N TYR A 306 3.81 -6.22 1.02
CA TYR A 306 4.45 -5.53 -0.10
C TYR A 306 4.86 -6.48 -1.23
N VAL A 307 4.46 -6.14 -2.46
CA VAL A 307 4.82 -6.89 -3.68
C VAL A 307 6.34 -6.88 -3.95
N GLU A 308 7.05 -5.87 -3.47
CA GLU A 308 8.51 -5.74 -3.50
C GLU A 308 9.21 -6.88 -2.78
N SER A 309 8.52 -7.60 -1.89
CA SER A 309 9.02 -8.84 -1.27
C SER A 309 9.42 -9.90 -2.31
N SER A 310 8.85 -9.83 -3.50
CA SER A 310 9.25 -10.67 -4.63
C SER A 310 10.73 -10.55 -4.96
N ALA A 311 11.35 -9.37 -4.81
CA ALA A 311 12.78 -9.17 -5.05
C ALA A 311 13.64 -9.94 -4.06
N GLY A 312 13.25 -9.98 -2.78
CA GLY A 312 13.92 -10.81 -1.79
C GLY A 312 13.74 -12.31 -2.03
N VAL A 313 12.55 -12.72 -2.47
CA VAL A 313 12.29 -14.11 -2.87
C VAL A 313 13.14 -14.50 -4.07
N GLU A 314 13.28 -13.65 -5.07
CA GLU A 314 14.18 -13.83 -6.22
C GLU A 314 15.67 -13.87 -5.79
N ALA A 315 16.04 -13.12 -4.75
CA ALA A 315 17.35 -13.20 -4.11
C ALA A 315 17.54 -14.45 -3.23
N GLY A 316 16.54 -15.32 -3.12
CA GLY A 316 16.62 -16.61 -2.44
C GLY A 316 15.94 -16.70 -1.08
N GLY A 317 15.16 -15.70 -0.67
CA GLY A 317 14.33 -15.74 0.55
C GLY A 317 13.21 -16.78 0.45
N ARG A 318 13.06 -17.60 1.48
CA ARG A 318 12.11 -18.71 1.50
C ARG A 318 11.32 -18.79 2.82
N THR A 319 11.79 -18.10 3.84
CA THR A 319 11.26 -18.26 5.22
C THR A 319 10.99 -16.91 5.87
N GLY A 320 10.35 -16.96 7.04
CA GLY A 320 10.08 -15.78 7.85
C GLY A 320 11.32 -15.04 8.35
N LEU A 321 12.51 -15.66 8.28
CA LEU A 321 13.75 -14.97 8.65
C LEU A 321 14.06 -13.79 7.71
N THR A 322 13.66 -13.89 6.42
CA THR A 322 13.65 -12.77 5.48
C THR A 322 12.81 -11.59 6.01
N ALA A 323 11.56 -11.85 6.43
CA ALA A 323 10.67 -10.81 6.97
C ALA A 323 11.22 -10.19 8.26
N ILE A 324 11.77 -11.00 9.16
CA ILE A 324 12.38 -10.51 10.40
C ILE A 324 13.57 -9.60 10.11
N THR A 325 14.36 -9.95 9.11
CA THR A 325 15.49 -9.10 8.66
C THR A 325 14.98 -7.74 8.17
N VAL A 326 13.90 -7.72 7.39
CA VAL A 326 13.24 -6.47 6.97
C VAL A 326 12.83 -5.63 8.18
N GLY A 327 12.12 -6.25 9.14
CA GLY A 327 11.69 -5.57 10.37
C GLY A 327 12.85 -4.99 11.18
N ALA A 328 13.97 -5.72 11.29
CA ALA A 328 15.17 -5.25 11.95
C ALA A 328 15.77 -4.01 11.26
N PHE A 329 15.79 -3.97 9.93
CA PHE A 329 16.25 -2.80 9.18
C PHE A 329 15.31 -1.60 9.35
N PHE A 330 14.00 -1.79 9.45
CA PHE A 330 13.08 -0.69 9.79
C PHE A 330 13.37 -0.10 11.18
N LEU A 331 13.69 -0.91 12.18
CA LEU A 331 14.10 -0.40 13.49
C LEU A 331 15.42 0.37 13.45
N ILE A 332 16.38 -0.11 12.66
CA ILE A 332 17.65 0.60 12.45
C ILE A 332 17.40 1.93 11.73
N ALA A 333 16.48 1.96 10.77
CA ALA A 333 16.14 3.16 10.01
C ALA A 333 15.65 4.33 10.88
N ILE A 334 15.08 4.08 12.06
CA ILE A 334 14.59 5.11 12.98
C ILE A 334 15.69 6.14 13.33
N PHE A 335 16.94 5.71 13.43
CA PHE A 335 18.07 6.57 13.73
C PHE A 335 18.50 7.48 12.56
N PHE A 336 18.00 7.21 11.34
CA PHE A 336 18.28 8.00 10.15
C PHE A 336 17.21 9.06 9.85
N SER A 337 16.49 9.51 10.87
CA SER A 337 15.43 10.51 10.72
C SER A 337 15.90 11.85 10.13
N PRO A 338 17.11 12.38 10.38
CA PRO A 338 17.58 13.59 9.71
C PRO A 338 17.74 13.40 8.22
N LEU A 339 18.25 12.23 7.80
CA LEU A 339 18.36 11.88 6.39
C LEU A 339 16.97 11.78 5.73
N ALA A 340 16.01 11.17 6.43
CA ALA A 340 14.64 11.05 5.93
C ALA A 340 13.94 12.39 5.77
N SER A 341 14.14 13.30 6.71
CA SER A 341 13.55 14.66 6.68
C SER A 341 14.12 15.55 5.56
N MET A 342 15.32 15.23 5.06
CA MET A 342 15.92 15.96 3.92
C MET A 342 15.36 15.55 2.57
N VAL A 343 14.71 14.40 2.45
CA VAL A 343 14.13 13.94 1.20
C VAL A 343 12.92 14.81 0.83
N PRO A 344 12.98 15.62 -0.24
CA PRO A 344 11.85 16.48 -0.60
C PRO A 344 10.77 15.71 -1.37
N SER A 345 9.55 16.25 -1.39
CA SER A 345 8.41 15.62 -2.05
C SER A 345 8.61 15.43 -3.56
N TYR A 346 9.33 16.35 -4.23
CA TYR A 346 9.66 16.18 -5.64
C TYR A 346 10.61 15.00 -5.91
N ALA A 347 11.44 14.61 -4.94
CA ALA A 347 12.31 13.42 -5.09
C ALA A 347 11.52 12.11 -4.96
N THR A 348 10.47 12.08 -4.13
CA THR A 348 9.61 10.90 -3.97
C THR A 348 8.53 10.78 -5.05
N ALA A 349 8.26 11.84 -5.81
CA ALA A 349 7.25 11.89 -6.87
C ALA A 349 7.45 10.77 -7.91
N GLY A 350 8.69 10.59 -8.40
CA GLY A 350 9.03 9.53 -9.35
C GLY A 350 8.82 8.12 -8.81
N ALA A 351 9.03 7.93 -7.50
CA ALA A 351 8.77 6.65 -6.84
C ALA A 351 7.28 6.30 -6.87
N LEU A 352 6.40 7.26 -6.56
CA LEU A 352 4.95 7.09 -6.61
C LEU A 352 4.46 6.71 -8.01
N VAL A 353 4.96 7.39 -9.04
CA VAL A 353 4.59 7.08 -10.44
C VAL A 353 5.09 5.68 -10.83
N TYR A 354 6.28 5.28 -10.40
CA TYR A 354 6.80 3.95 -10.69
C TYR A 354 5.98 2.85 -9.99
N VAL A 355 5.62 3.04 -8.71
CA VAL A 355 4.74 2.11 -7.99
C VAL A 355 3.38 1.98 -8.67
N ALA A 356 2.83 3.07 -9.18
CA ALA A 356 1.61 3.04 -9.98
C ALA A 356 1.74 2.12 -11.19
N ILE A 357 2.86 2.19 -11.92
CA ILE A 357 3.13 1.32 -13.08
C ILE A 357 3.18 -0.16 -12.64
N LEU A 358 3.82 -0.47 -11.50
CA LEU A 358 3.84 -1.84 -10.98
C LEU A 358 2.44 -2.37 -10.64
N MET A 359 1.59 -1.53 -10.03
CA MET A 359 0.21 -1.90 -9.69
C MET A 359 -0.66 -2.09 -10.94
N LEU A 360 -0.44 -1.30 -11.99
CA LEU A 360 -1.12 -1.44 -13.28
C LEU A 360 -0.78 -2.77 -13.99
N GLY A 361 0.36 -3.37 -13.70
CA GLY A 361 0.75 -4.68 -14.25
C GLY A 361 -0.28 -5.78 -14.00
N GLY A 362 -1.11 -5.65 -12.95
CA GLY A 362 -2.22 -6.58 -12.70
C GLY A 362 -3.30 -6.60 -13.80
N MET A 363 -3.41 -5.54 -14.60
CA MET A 363 -4.42 -5.41 -15.67
C MET A 363 -4.28 -6.48 -16.79
N GLU A 364 -3.10 -7.08 -16.96
CA GLU A 364 -2.88 -8.18 -17.89
C GLU A 364 -3.78 -9.39 -17.61
N LYS A 365 -4.26 -9.53 -16.37
CA LYS A 365 -5.14 -10.62 -15.90
C LYS A 365 -6.62 -10.32 -16.04
N LEU A 366 -6.99 -9.13 -16.55
CA LEU A 366 -8.40 -8.82 -16.83
C LEU A 366 -8.95 -9.76 -17.89
N ASP A 367 -10.16 -10.26 -17.65
CA ASP A 367 -10.91 -10.96 -18.69
C ASP A 367 -11.58 -9.94 -19.63
N TRP A 368 -11.06 -9.85 -20.86
CA TRP A 368 -11.54 -8.95 -21.90
C TRP A 368 -12.70 -9.53 -22.70
N SER A 369 -13.11 -10.76 -22.44
CA SER A 369 -14.15 -11.47 -23.22
C SER A 369 -15.58 -11.12 -22.76
N ASP A 370 -15.80 -10.86 -21.45
CA ASP A 370 -17.12 -10.51 -20.90
C ASP A 370 -17.23 -9.01 -20.59
N ASN A 371 -17.87 -8.28 -21.50
CA ASN A 371 -18.10 -6.84 -21.33
C ASN A 371 -18.91 -6.49 -20.07
N THR A 372 -19.72 -7.41 -19.54
CA THR A 372 -20.49 -7.15 -18.31
C THR A 372 -19.63 -7.15 -17.05
N GLU A 373 -18.40 -7.65 -17.13
CA GLU A 373 -17.39 -7.59 -16.07
C GLU A 373 -16.28 -6.58 -16.39
N LEU A 374 -15.89 -6.50 -17.67
CA LEU A 374 -14.82 -5.63 -18.12
C LEU A 374 -15.18 -4.15 -17.98
N LEU A 375 -16.35 -3.72 -18.47
CA LEU A 375 -16.74 -2.31 -18.44
C LEU A 375 -16.81 -1.74 -17.02
N PRO A 376 -17.44 -2.42 -16.03
CA PRO A 376 -17.42 -1.96 -14.65
C PRO A 376 -15.99 -1.85 -14.07
N ALA A 377 -15.11 -2.79 -14.43
CA ALA A 377 -13.71 -2.76 -14.02
C ALA A 377 -12.98 -1.54 -14.58
N LEU A 378 -13.13 -1.24 -15.88
CA LEU A 378 -12.54 -0.05 -16.49
C LEU A 378 -13.12 1.25 -15.93
N ILE A 379 -14.42 1.30 -15.70
CA ILE A 379 -15.07 2.44 -15.04
C ILE A 379 -14.46 2.67 -13.65
N MET A 380 -14.29 1.61 -12.84
CA MET A 380 -13.67 1.71 -11.52
C MET A 380 -12.23 2.24 -11.61
N ILE A 381 -11.41 1.70 -12.52
CA ILE A 381 -10.02 2.12 -12.72
C ILE A 381 -9.93 3.62 -13.04
N ILE A 382 -10.83 4.12 -13.88
CA ILE A 382 -10.86 5.53 -14.30
C ILE A 382 -11.41 6.42 -13.20
N MET A 383 -12.48 5.99 -12.53
CA MET A 383 -13.19 6.84 -11.57
C MET A 383 -12.41 7.04 -10.27
N ILE A 384 -11.59 6.08 -9.83
CA ILE A 384 -10.77 6.23 -8.63
C ILE A 384 -9.87 7.49 -8.69
N PRO A 385 -9.00 7.68 -9.67
CA PRO A 385 -8.19 8.89 -9.76
C PRO A 385 -8.99 10.15 -10.11
N LEU A 386 -10.01 10.06 -10.96
CA LEU A 386 -10.77 11.24 -11.41
C LEU A 386 -11.69 11.81 -10.35
N THR A 387 -12.23 10.98 -9.45
CA THR A 387 -13.00 11.45 -8.30
C THR A 387 -12.13 11.76 -7.08
N PHE A 388 -10.82 11.57 -7.19
CA PHE A 388 -9.86 11.67 -6.10
C PHE A 388 -10.23 10.79 -4.88
N SER A 389 -11.08 9.78 -5.08
CA SER A 389 -11.65 8.94 -4.02
C SER A 389 -11.69 7.48 -4.41
N ILE A 390 -10.98 6.64 -3.65
CA ILE A 390 -11.04 5.18 -3.79
C ILE A 390 -12.46 4.68 -3.51
N ALA A 391 -13.11 5.23 -2.47
CA ALA A 391 -14.46 4.85 -2.09
C ALA A 391 -15.48 5.10 -3.20
N ASN A 392 -15.43 6.28 -3.84
CA ASN A 392 -16.33 6.63 -4.93
C ASN A 392 -16.08 5.76 -6.17
N GLY A 393 -14.82 5.54 -6.52
CA GLY A 393 -14.48 4.68 -7.66
C GLY A 393 -14.94 3.23 -7.47
N ILE A 394 -14.73 2.67 -6.27
CA ILE A 394 -15.23 1.32 -5.93
C ILE A 394 -16.75 1.29 -6.00
N ALA A 395 -17.43 2.27 -5.41
CA ALA A 395 -18.89 2.34 -5.41
C ALA A 395 -19.46 2.38 -6.82
N ILE A 396 -18.94 3.26 -7.68
CA ILE A 396 -19.38 3.38 -9.08
C ILE A 396 -19.12 2.08 -9.86
N GLY A 397 -17.96 1.44 -9.64
CA GLY A 397 -17.64 0.16 -10.25
C GLY A 397 -18.61 -0.95 -9.89
N PHE A 398 -18.95 -1.09 -8.59
CA PHE A 398 -19.94 -2.09 -8.14
C PHE A 398 -21.35 -1.79 -8.64
N ILE A 399 -21.78 -0.53 -8.60
CA ILE A 399 -23.08 -0.12 -9.14
C ILE A 399 -23.15 -0.46 -10.63
N SER A 400 -22.12 -0.10 -11.39
CA SER A 400 -22.06 -0.41 -12.83
C SER A 400 -22.09 -1.91 -13.09
N TYR A 401 -21.39 -2.71 -12.29
CA TYR A 401 -21.39 -4.17 -12.43
C TYR A 401 -22.79 -4.77 -12.27
N VAL A 402 -23.47 -4.43 -11.20
CA VAL A 402 -24.82 -4.97 -10.95
C VAL A 402 -25.81 -4.53 -12.02
N VAL A 403 -25.77 -3.25 -12.40
CA VAL A 403 -26.65 -2.70 -13.46
C VAL A 403 -26.42 -3.38 -14.79
N LEU A 404 -25.16 -3.55 -15.22
CA LEU A 404 -24.83 -4.15 -16.52
C LEU A 404 -25.13 -5.65 -16.56
N LYS A 405 -24.83 -6.40 -15.48
CA LYS A 405 -25.21 -7.82 -15.37
C LYS A 405 -26.73 -8.00 -15.39
N PHE A 406 -27.46 -7.12 -14.69
CA PHE A 406 -28.93 -7.14 -14.69
C PHE A 406 -29.50 -6.83 -16.09
N ALA A 407 -29.01 -5.78 -16.75
CA ALA A 407 -29.42 -5.38 -18.10
C ALA A 407 -29.12 -6.46 -19.16
N ALA A 408 -28.02 -7.20 -19.00
CA ALA A 408 -27.65 -8.32 -19.86
C ALA A 408 -28.43 -9.61 -19.60
N GLY A 409 -29.38 -9.62 -18.65
CA GLY A 409 -30.15 -10.82 -18.29
C GLY A 409 -29.37 -11.84 -17.44
N LYS A 410 -28.15 -11.54 -17.01
CA LYS A 410 -27.26 -12.42 -16.25
C LYS A 410 -27.45 -12.23 -14.72
N LYS A 411 -28.70 -12.19 -14.24
CA LYS A 411 -29.03 -11.96 -12.81
C LYS A 411 -28.49 -13.06 -11.88
N SER A 412 -28.45 -14.31 -12.38
CA SER A 412 -27.91 -15.46 -11.64
C SER A 412 -26.44 -15.35 -11.32
N ASP A 413 -25.69 -14.57 -12.08
CA ASP A 413 -24.25 -14.42 -11.93
C ASP A 413 -23.89 -13.37 -10.86
N ILE A 414 -24.90 -12.60 -10.40
CA ILE A 414 -24.69 -11.58 -9.36
C ILE A 414 -24.76 -12.27 -8.00
N SER A 415 -23.63 -12.34 -7.29
CA SER A 415 -23.56 -12.90 -5.96
C SER A 415 -24.39 -12.08 -4.95
N PHE A 416 -24.83 -12.71 -3.86
CA PHE A 416 -25.49 -12.00 -2.77
C PHE A 416 -24.63 -10.88 -2.20
N GLY A 417 -23.31 -11.08 -2.09
CA GLY A 417 -22.37 -10.05 -1.63
C GLY A 417 -22.32 -8.84 -2.58
N ALA A 418 -22.36 -9.07 -3.90
CA ALA A 418 -22.38 -7.97 -4.87
C ALA A 418 -23.69 -7.16 -4.78
N TRP A 419 -24.83 -7.80 -4.57
CA TRP A 419 -26.10 -7.12 -4.31
C TRP A 419 -26.08 -6.30 -3.03
N PHE A 420 -25.52 -6.86 -1.95
CA PHE A 420 -25.40 -6.16 -0.66
C PHE A 420 -24.54 -4.90 -0.79
N LEU A 421 -23.40 -4.99 -1.47
CA LEU A 421 -22.50 -3.85 -1.71
C LEU A 421 -23.15 -2.81 -2.63
N PHE A 422 -23.83 -3.24 -3.66
CA PHE A 422 -24.60 -2.35 -4.52
C PHE A 422 -25.60 -1.49 -3.72
N LEU A 423 -26.34 -2.11 -2.80
CA LEU A 423 -27.31 -1.37 -1.98
C LEU A 423 -26.61 -0.38 -1.03
N ILE A 424 -25.52 -0.78 -0.38
CA ILE A 424 -24.75 0.12 0.50
C ILE A 424 -24.21 1.31 -0.30
N PHE A 425 -23.59 1.08 -1.45
CA PHE A 425 -23.03 2.16 -2.25
C PHE A 425 -24.08 3.03 -2.91
N LEU A 426 -25.23 2.47 -3.27
CA LEU A 426 -26.35 3.24 -3.78
C LEU A 426 -26.93 4.16 -2.69
N LEU A 427 -27.11 3.62 -1.46
CA LEU A 427 -27.57 4.42 -0.32
C LEU A 427 -26.57 5.53 0.03
N LYS A 428 -25.27 5.27 -0.10
CA LYS A 428 -24.24 6.30 0.09
C LYS A 428 -24.50 7.50 -0.81
N PHE A 429 -24.65 7.30 -2.12
CA PHE A 429 -24.87 8.40 -3.08
C PHE A 429 -26.26 9.07 -2.97
N ILE A 430 -27.26 8.40 -2.39
CA ILE A 430 -28.61 9.00 -2.24
C ILE A 430 -28.74 9.77 -0.93
N VAL A 431 -28.05 9.33 0.12
CA VAL A 431 -28.30 9.82 1.50
C VAL A 431 -27.12 10.67 2.03
N LEU A 432 -25.88 10.42 1.59
CA LEU A 432 -24.68 11.02 2.18
C LEU A 432 -23.95 12.02 1.25
N ASP A 433 -24.13 11.91 -0.06
CA ASP A 433 -23.64 12.87 -1.07
C ASP A 433 -24.84 13.70 -1.60
#